data_4a3e2fb7af50e51f1145428f56445294
#
_entry.id   4a3e2fb7af50e51f1145428f56445294
#
_cell.length_a   1.000
_cell.length_b   1.000
_cell.length_c   1.000
_cell.angle_alpha   90.00
_cell.angle_beta   90.00
_cell.angle_gamma   90.00
#
_symmetry.space_group_name_H-M   'P 1'
#
loop_
_entity.id
_entity.type
_entity.pdbx_description
1 polymer ?
#
loop_
_entity_poly.entity_id
_entity_poly.type
_entity_poly.pdbx_seq_one_letter_code
_entity_poly.pdbx_strand_id
1 'polypeptide(L)'
;MRVLVLNGSPKGDKSNTYRLTSAFLDGLRQTQPVEAETLEVGKLHLLPCRGCFACWSKTPGKCVLQDDMAGVIEKILAADVLIWSFPLYYFSIPGQLKLLIDRQLPMSLPFMTDTESGGHPSRYDRSGQRQVVISTCGFYTAEGNYDAVDAQFSRLCSAGGYTSVYCGQGELFRVPALRQRTDAYLELVKQAGAEFVRGAISAETACALRQPLFPRAVFEQMADASWGVSREDTAAEKTPEAGKLSPAQAFTRQMAALYDPSTWDRKDRVLEFFYTDTGETCQIVLGKDGQRVLQSNFLPSTTRIETPLSVWQKIGSGELDGKQAMMEHQYRVTGDFSVMLRWDDIFGLGAAPAQPSAEPRKKTNMTLMLLPWMAIWIALSIHAQIGACVGLAVCALLPFTFLKYRLTIFEPCSILAVGTICVLTLLDALPLTLLPVSYLLFGLMWGVTVFLPMPLTAYYSMNGYGGETALQNPLFMRTNRILTACWAVLYLLTPVWTWYLLQTPVSYLTGALNSVLPMLLGAFTAWFQRWYPAHYAASKK
;
A
#
# COMPACT_ATOMS: atom_id res chain seq x y z
N MET A 1 34.12 -3.65 -4.62
CA MET A 1 33.54 -3.07 -5.86
C MET A 1 33.51 -1.56 -5.71
N ARG A 2 34.19 -0.84 -6.62
CA ARG A 2 34.20 0.63 -6.63
C ARG A 2 33.04 1.13 -7.48
N VAL A 3 32.21 1.97 -6.92
CA VAL A 3 31.02 2.54 -7.59
C VAL A 3 31.16 4.05 -7.65
N LEU A 4 31.08 4.61 -8.85
CA LEU A 4 31.01 6.05 -9.04
C LEU A 4 29.61 6.46 -9.44
N VAL A 5 29.01 7.36 -8.67
CA VAL A 5 27.72 7.97 -8.98
C VAL A 5 27.94 9.36 -9.56
N LEU A 6 27.49 9.58 -10.79
CA LEU A 6 27.41 10.90 -11.42
C LEU A 6 26.02 11.47 -11.20
N ASN A 7 25.85 12.26 -10.13
CA ASN A 7 24.59 12.87 -9.79
C ASN A 7 24.39 14.18 -10.54
N GLY A 8 23.58 14.12 -11.60
CA GLY A 8 23.22 15.27 -12.45
C GLY A 8 22.01 16.07 -11.95
N SER A 9 21.47 15.75 -10.77
CA SER A 9 20.37 16.52 -10.22
C SER A 9 20.84 17.85 -9.65
N PRO A 10 20.20 18.99 -9.99
CA PRO A 10 20.54 20.28 -9.38
C PRO A 10 20.19 20.34 -7.87
N LYS A 11 19.39 19.42 -7.35
CA LYS A 11 19.07 19.30 -5.91
C LYS A 11 20.08 18.44 -5.14
N GLY A 12 21.10 17.89 -5.81
CA GLY A 12 22.14 17.05 -5.23
C GLY A 12 21.56 15.81 -4.52
N ASP A 13 22.05 15.53 -3.32
CA ASP A 13 21.65 14.42 -2.47
C ASP A 13 20.19 14.50 -1.96
N LYS A 14 19.59 15.70 -2.00
CA LYS A 14 18.18 15.93 -1.62
C LYS A 14 17.18 15.63 -2.74
N SER A 15 17.65 15.16 -3.89
CA SER A 15 16.78 14.88 -5.02
C SER A 15 16.01 13.57 -4.85
N ASN A 16 14.81 13.51 -5.44
CA ASN A 16 14.01 12.29 -5.47
C ASN A 16 14.76 11.17 -6.21
N THR A 17 15.47 11.49 -7.29
CA THR A 17 16.28 10.52 -8.04
C THR A 17 17.41 9.95 -7.18
N TYR A 18 18.06 10.78 -6.35
CA TYR A 18 19.12 10.30 -5.48
C TYR A 18 18.62 9.35 -4.39
N ARG A 19 17.35 9.48 -3.95
CA ARG A 19 16.73 8.48 -3.05
C ARG A 19 16.67 7.10 -3.69
N LEU A 20 16.32 7.02 -5.00
CA LEU A 20 16.38 5.76 -5.75
C LEU A 20 17.82 5.24 -5.85
N THR A 21 18.76 6.15 -6.15
CA THR A 21 20.18 5.81 -6.24
C THR A 21 20.72 5.26 -4.92
N SER A 22 20.36 5.89 -3.81
CA SER A 22 20.73 5.43 -2.46
C SER A 22 20.18 4.04 -2.17
N ALA A 23 18.90 3.81 -2.48
CA ALA A 23 18.28 2.49 -2.31
C ALA A 23 18.98 1.42 -3.18
N PHE A 24 19.33 1.74 -4.42
CA PHE A 24 20.08 0.83 -5.29
C PHE A 24 21.45 0.51 -4.71
N LEU A 25 22.19 1.53 -4.22
CA LEU A 25 23.47 1.34 -3.54
C LEU A 25 23.36 0.47 -2.29
N ASP A 26 22.28 0.62 -1.53
CA ASP A 26 22.04 -0.23 -0.36
C ASP A 26 21.80 -1.68 -0.76
N GLY A 27 21.15 -1.92 -1.89
CA GLY A 27 21.03 -3.24 -2.50
C GLY A 27 22.39 -3.85 -2.90
N LEU A 28 23.27 -3.06 -3.51
CA LEU A 28 24.64 -3.51 -3.82
C LEU A 28 25.40 -3.91 -2.55
N ARG A 29 25.30 -3.10 -1.49
CA ARG A 29 25.99 -3.32 -0.20
C ARG A 29 25.49 -4.56 0.55
N GLN A 30 24.24 -5.01 0.30
CA GLN A 30 23.73 -6.24 0.89
C GLN A 30 24.41 -7.51 0.38
N THR A 31 25.03 -7.44 -0.81
CA THR A 31 25.59 -8.62 -1.48
C THR A 31 27.10 -8.67 -1.41
N GLN A 32 27.79 -7.54 -1.35
CA GLN A 32 29.25 -7.47 -1.26
C GLN A 32 29.73 -6.11 -0.73
N PRO A 33 30.99 -6.00 -0.26
CA PRO A 33 31.59 -4.72 0.11
C PRO A 33 31.61 -3.75 -1.08
N VAL A 34 31.08 -2.54 -0.88
CA VAL A 34 30.98 -1.48 -1.90
C VAL A 34 31.61 -0.20 -1.37
N GLU A 35 32.58 0.31 -2.11
CA GLU A 35 33.13 1.65 -1.96
C GLU A 35 32.44 2.55 -3.00
N ALA A 36 31.54 3.42 -2.52
CA ALA A 36 30.76 4.30 -3.39
C ALA A 36 31.17 5.75 -3.20
N GLU A 37 31.51 6.41 -4.31
CA GLU A 37 31.73 7.85 -4.37
C GLU A 37 30.63 8.51 -5.19
N THR A 38 30.11 9.65 -4.74
CA THR A 38 29.12 10.45 -5.48
C THR A 38 29.70 11.79 -5.87
N LEU A 39 29.70 12.08 -7.17
CA LEU A 39 30.02 13.40 -7.71
C LEU A 39 28.73 14.15 -8.02
N GLU A 40 28.49 15.26 -7.32
CA GLU A 40 27.41 16.19 -7.65
C GLU A 40 27.87 17.06 -8.85
N VAL A 41 27.42 16.68 -10.05
CA VAL A 41 27.91 17.30 -11.31
C VAL A 41 27.63 18.81 -11.34
N GLY A 42 26.54 19.28 -10.70
CA GLY A 42 26.24 20.70 -10.61
C GLY A 42 27.20 21.52 -9.73
N LYS A 43 28.02 20.86 -8.91
CA LYS A 43 29.07 21.51 -8.08
C LYS A 43 30.43 21.53 -8.74
N LEU A 44 30.63 20.80 -9.86
CA LEU A 44 31.88 20.74 -10.58
C LEU A 44 32.05 21.97 -11.46
N HIS A 45 33.27 22.49 -11.51
CA HIS A 45 33.64 23.52 -12.47
C HIS A 45 34.01 22.84 -13.79
N LEU A 46 33.04 22.73 -14.70
CA LEU A 46 33.22 22.13 -16.03
C LEU A 46 32.97 23.17 -17.12
N LEU A 47 33.97 23.38 -17.98
CA LEU A 47 33.82 24.22 -19.17
C LEU A 47 33.26 23.41 -20.34
N PRO A 48 32.45 23.99 -21.23
CA PRO A 48 31.93 23.29 -22.39
C PRO A 48 33.03 22.84 -23.34
N CYS A 49 32.86 21.70 -23.99
CA CYS A 49 33.74 21.21 -25.02
C CYS A 49 33.79 22.21 -26.18
N ARG A 50 35.02 22.61 -26.61
CA ARG A 50 35.20 23.55 -27.71
C ARG A 50 35.34 22.87 -29.09
N GLY A 51 35.26 21.54 -29.16
CA GLY A 51 35.43 20.79 -30.41
C GLY A 51 36.81 20.96 -31.06
N CYS A 52 37.86 21.32 -30.28
CA CYS A 52 39.20 21.63 -30.81
C CYS A 52 40.03 20.39 -31.16
N PHE A 53 39.58 19.19 -30.75
CA PHE A 53 40.26 17.90 -30.97
C PHE A 53 41.72 17.83 -30.52
N ALA A 54 42.18 18.76 -29.67
CA ALA A 54 43.55 18.73 -29.14
C ALA A 54 43.78 17.45 -28.31
N CYS A 55 42.75 16.92 -27.64
CA CYS A 55 42.80 15.66 -26.90
C CYS A 55 43.04 14.41 -27.78
N TRP A 56 42.98 14.55 -29.10
CA TRP A 56 43.31 13.50 -30.04
C TRP A 56 44.66 13.72 -30.73
N SER A 57 45.05 14.98 -30.92
CA SER A 57 46.21 15.34 -31.73
C SER A 57 47.40 15.91 -30.94
N LYS A 58 47.17 16.97 -30.13
CA LYS A 58 48.25 17.70 -29.43
C LYS A 58 48.52 17.12 -28.03
N THR A 59 47.47 16.71 -27.31
CA THR A 59 47.54 16.16 -25.95
C THR A 59 46.77 14.86 -25.86
N PRO A 60 47.19 13.77 -26.55
CA PRO A 60 46.43 12.55 -26.64
C PRO A 60 45.97 12.02 -25.29
N GLY A 61 44.65 11.84 -25.10
CA GLY A 61 44.03 11.37 -23.85
C GLY A 61 43.83 12.44 -22.77
N LYS A 62 44.26 13.71 -23.02
CA LYS A 62 44.09 14.81 -22.05
C LYS A 62 43.44 16.02 -22.70
N CYS A 63 42.44 16.60 -21.99
CA CYS A 63 41.87 17.86 -22.45
C CYS A 63 42.77 19.03 -22.15
N VAL A 64 42.80 20.04 -23.05
CA VAL A 64 43.58 21.27 -22.87
C VAL A 64 42.91 22.26 -21.91
N LEU A 65 41.63 22.10 -21.63
CA LEU A 65 40.89 22.92 -20.66
C LEU A 65 41.32 22.53 -19.25
N GLN A 66 41.63 23.53 -18.45
CA GLN A 66 42.02 23.36 -17.03
C GLN A 66 40.76 23.54 -16.15
N ASP A 67 40.14 22.44 -15.79
CA ASP A 67 38.95 22.35 -14.94
C ASP A 67 38.87 20.97 -14.27
N ASP A 68 37.76 20.66 -13.57
CA ASP A 68 37.63 19.42 -12.82
C ASP A 68 37.56 18.16 -13.68
N MET A 69 37.43 18.27 -15.02
CA MET A 69 37.18 17.14 -15.90
C MET A 69 38.28 16.09 -15.88
N ALA A 70 39.53 16.51 -15.68
CA ALA A 70 40.64 15.56 -15.60
C ALA A 70 40.46 14.57 -14.43
N GLY A 71 40.16 15.08 -13.25
CA GLY A 71 39.89 14.24 -12.07
C GLY A 71 38.60 13.41 -12.22
N VAL A 72 37.59 13.93 -12.91
CA VAL A 72 36.36 13.16 -13.22
C VAL A 72 36.66 11.96 -14.11
N ILE A 73 37.50 12.14 -15.15
CA ILE A 73 37.90 11.05 -16.04
C ILE A 73 38.68 9.97 -15.26
N GLU A 74 39.61 10.36 -14.39
CA GLU A 74 40.36 9.41 -13.56
C GLU A 74 39.42 8.55 -12.69
N LYS A 75 38.40 9.16 -12.07
CA LYS A 75 37.41 8.46 -11.27
C LYS A 75 36.50 7.56 -12.12
N ILE A 76 36.07 8.00 -13.30
CA ILE A 76 35.32 7.18 -14.24
C ILE A 76 36.12 5.93 -14.63
N LEU A 77 37.42 6.07 -14.94
CA LEU A 77 38.28 4.96 -15.33
C LEU A 77 38.58 4.00 -14.16
N ALA A 78 38.55 4.49 -12.93
CA ALA A 78 38.80 3.69 -11.74
C ALA A 78 37.60 2.89 -11.26
N ALA A 79 36.39 3.22 -11.70
CA ALA A 79 35.14 2.62 -11.22
C ALA A 79 34.84 1.27 -11.90
N ASP A 80 34.39 0.28 -11.10
CA ASP A 80 33.88 -0.98 -11.61
C ASP A 80 32.43 -0.82 -12.10
N VAL A 81 31.67 0.08 -11.44
CA VAL A 81 30.28 0.43 -11.79
C VAL A 81 30.14 1.95 -11.89
N LEU A 82 29.55 2.42 -12.97
CA LEU A 82 29.23 3.82 -13.19
C LEU A 82 27.72 4.01 -13.15
N ILE A 83 27.23 4.80 -12.21
CA ILE A 83 25.80 5.12 -12.05
C ILE A 83 25.55 6.55 -12.51
N TRP A 84 24.70 6.70 -13.52
CA TRP A 84 24.18 7.97 -14.02
C TRP A 84 22.85 8.25 -13.31
N SER A 85 22.84 9.20 -12.38
CA SER A 85 21.70 9.53 -11.54
C SER A 85 21.19 10.93 -11.86
N PHE A 86 19.99 11.08 -12.45
CA PHE A 86 19.48 12.37 -12.87
C PHE A 86 17.95 12.41 -13.01
N PRO A 87 17.30 13.56 -12.78
CA PRO A 87 15.90 13.76 -13.16
C PRO A 87 15.80 13.96 -14.69
N LEU A 88 14.73 13.45 -15.28
CA LEU A 88 14.45 13.69 -16.70
C LEU A 88 14.04 15.16 -16.91
N TYR A 89 14.78 15.89 -17.74
CA TYR A 89 14.49 17.27 -18.10
C TYR A 89 14.28 17.37 -19.62
N TYR A 90 13.08 17.86 -20.03
CA TYR A 90 12.72 17.96 -21.44
C TYR A 90 13.03 16.69 -22.25
N PHE A 91 12.62 15.54 -21.70
CA PHE A 91 12.79 14.20 -22.28
C PHE A 91 14.24 13.74 -22.46
N SER A 92 15.20 14.39 -21.77
CA SER A 92 16.62 14.06 -21.85
C SER A 92 17.33 14.28 -20.51
N ILE A 93 18.66 14.19 -20.53
CA ILE A 93 19.53 14.43 -19.38
C ILE A 93 19.65 15.94 -19.08
N PRO A 94 19.90 16.34 -17.82
CA PRO A 94 20.18 17.74 -17.48
C PRO A 94 21.42 18.30 -18.20
N GLY A 95 21.42 19.60 -18.50
CA GLY A 95 22.48 20.27 -19.25
C GLY A 95 23.89 20.09 -18.67
N GLN A 96 24.03 20.17 -17.32
CA GLN A 96 25.32 19.95 -16.65
C GLN A 96 25.86 18.53 -16.87
N LEU A 97 24.97 17.52 -16.84
CA LEU A 97 25.37 16.14 -17.10
C LEU A 97 25.75 15.94 -18.57
N LYS A 98 25.03 16.59 -19.49
CA LYS A 98 25.38 16.58 -20.93
C LYS A 98 26.75 17.20 -21.17
N LEU A 99 27.07 18.29 -20.48
CA LEU A 99 28.36 18.94 -20.54
C LEU A 99 29.50 17.99 -20.12
N LEU A 100 29.31 17.23 -19.03
CA LEU A 100 30.26 16.19 -18.60
C LEU A 100 30.40 15.10 -19.65
N ILE A 101 29.31 14.64 -20.27
CA ILE A 101 29.34 13.62 -21.33
C ILE A 101 30.19 14.13 -22.54
N ASP A 102 29.97 15.35 -23.00
CA ASP A 102 30.69 15.92 -24.14
C ASP A 102 32.19 16.06 -23.87
N ARG A 103 32.56 16.19 -22.60
CA ARG A 103 33.97 16.31 -22.17
C ARG A 103 34.68 14.97 -22.00
N GLN A 104 34.01 13.82 -22.27
CA GLN A 104 34.64 12.49 -22.26
C GLN A 104 35.42 12.17 -23.53
N LEU A 105 35.46 13.06 -24.53
CA LEU A 105 36.16 12.86 -25.79
C LEU A 105 37.65 12.41 -25.64
N PRO A 106 38.43 12.84 -24.62
CA PRO A 106 39.76 12.32 -24.37
C PRO A 106 39.85 10.81 -24.15
N MET A 107 38.73 10.18 -23.73
CA MET A 107 38.65 8.73 -23.48
C MET A 107 38.49 7.92 -24.78
N SER A 108 38.29 8.57 -25.92
CA SER A 108 38.17 7.94 -27.23
C SER A 108 39.41 8.13 -28.09
N LEU A 109 39.61 7.23 -29.04
CA LEU A 109 40.65 7.34 -30.08
C LEU A 109 40.09 8.07 -31.33
N PRO A 110 40.93 8.74 -32.13
CA PRO A 110 40.48 9.49 -33.31
C PRO A 110 40.04 8.62 -34.49
N PHE A 111 40.25 7.31 -34.40
CA PHE A 111 39.97 6.38 -35.49
C PHE A 111 38.49 6.02 -35.56
N MET A 112 38.01 5.73 -36.76
CA MET A 112 36.65 5.22 -36.94
C MET A 112 36.60 3.73 -36.64
N THR A 113 35.51 3.26 -36.03
CA THR A 113 35.24 1.83 -35.87
C THR A 113 34.56 1.29 -37.13
N ASP A 114 34.83 0.02 -37.42
CA ASP A 114 34.21 -0.69 -38.55
C ASP A 114 32.83 -1.24 -38.18
N THR A 115 31.92 -0.34 -37.79
CA THR A 115 30.52 -0.66 -37.45
C THR A 115 29.59 0.13 -38.37
N GLU A 116 28.42 -0.42 -38.70
CA GLU A 116 27.42 0.23 -39.58
C GLU A 116 27.06 1.66 -39.14
N SER A 117 26.97 1.91 -37.83
CA SER A 117 26.65 3.23 -37.28
C SER A 117 27.85 4.17 -37.13
N GLY A 118 29.08 3.67 -37.38
CA GLY A 118 30.31 4.39 -37.10
C GLY A 118 30.49 4.66 -35.59
N GLY A 119 31.72 5.03 -35.22
CA GLY A 119 32.03 5.38 -33.83
C GLY A 119 33.55 5.56 -33.67
N HIS A 120 33.96 5.88 -32.46
CA HIS A 120 35.37 5.97 -32.10
C HIS A 120 35.69 4.93 -31.02
N PRO A 121 36.74 4.10 -31.18
CA PRO A 121 37.07 3.09 -30.18
C PRO A 121 37.51 3.75 -28.87
N SER A 122 37.27 3.08 -27.77
CA SER A 122 37.75 3.54 -26.46
C SER A 122 39.27 3.52 -26.42
N ARG A 123 39.90 4.54 -25.82
CA ARG A 123 41.32 4.59 -25.54
C ARG A 123 41.74 3.63 -24.42
N TYR A 124 40.78 3.30 -23.53
CA TYR A 124 41.00 2.50 -22.34
C TYR A 124 40.15 1.23 -22.39
N ASP A 125 40.67 0.15 -21.83
CA ASP A 125 39.86 -1.05 -21.63
C ASP A 125 38.84 -0.79 -20.51
N ARG A 126 37.58 -0.79 -20.88
CA ARG A 126 36.40 -0.63 -19.98
C ARG A 126 35.43 -1.78 -20.09
N SER A 127 35.86 -2.91 -20.65
CA SER A 127 35.02 -4.09 -20.88
C SER A 127 34.43 -4.65 -19.60
N GLY A 128 35.12 -4.54 -18.46
CA GLY A 128 34.66 -4.94 -17.15
C GLY A 128 33.77 -3.91 -16.42
N GLN A 129 33.65 -2.68 -16.94
CA GLN A 129 32.89 -1.61 -16.30
C GLN A 129 31.42 -1.73 -16.64
N ARG A 130 30.56 -1.85 -15.61
CA ARG A 130 29.09 -1.91 -15.77
C ARG A 130 28.49 -0.52 -15.64
N GLN A 131 27.42 -0.27 -16.43
CA GLN A 131 26.73 1.02 -16.48
C GLN A 131 25.31 0.89 -15.94
N VAL A 132 24.89 1.83 -15.13
CA VAL A 132 23.52 1.92 -14.59
C VAL A 132 22.98 3.32 -14.82
N VAL A 133 21.74 3.43 -15.28
CA VAL A 133 21.03 4.70 -15.43
C VAL A 133 19.84 4.70 -14.48
N ILE A 134 19.83 5.60 -13.50
CA ILE A 134 18.73 5.77 -12.55
C ILE A 134 18.14 7.16 -12.76
N SER A 135 16.86 7.21 -13.12
CA SER A 135 16.20 8.48 -13.41
C SER A 135 14.75 8.50 -12.95
N THR A 136 14.30 9.68 -12.55
CA THR A 136 12.90 9.95 -12.23
C THR A 136 12.34 11.02 -13.16
N CYS A 137 11.05 10.92 -13.51
CA CYS A 137 10.33 11.98 -14.22
C CYS A 137 9.04 12.38 -13.51
N GLY A 138 8.56 13.57 -13.82
CA GLY A 138 7.29 14.09 -13.30
C GLY A 138 6.05 13.60 -14.07
N PHE A 139 6.23 12.75 -15.09
CA PHE A 139 5.11 12.20 -15.88
C PHE A 139 4.47 11.01 -15.17
N TYR A 140 3.26 10.65 -15.59
CA TYR A 140 2.53 9.51 -15.06
C TYR A 140 3.30 8.19 -15.18
N THR A 141 3.96 7.95 -16.31
CA THR A 141 4.74 6.76 -16.59
C THR A 141 6.13 7.13 -17.10
N ALA A 142 7.09 6.23 -16.93
CA ALA A 142 8.39 6.30 -17.57
C ALA A 142 8.31 5.88 -19.06
N GLU A 143 7.38 5.00 -19.40
CA GLU A 143 7.23 4.45 -20.75
C GLU A 143 7.01 5.56 -21.80
N GLY A 144 7.79 5.52 -22.90
CA GLY A 144 7.74 6.52 -23.98
C GLY A 144 8.41 7.86 -23.64
N ASN A 145 8.76 8.13 -22.39
CA ASN A 145 9.37 9.39 -21.99
C ASN A 145 10.91 9.36 -21.98
N TYR A 146 11.51 8.18 -22.03
CA TYR A 146 12.97 7.99 -21.95
C TYR A 146 13.61 7.59 -23.28
N ASP A 147 12.89 7.57 -24.39
CA ASP A 147 13.38 7.11 -25.71
C ASP A 147 14.64 7.84 -26.14
N ALA A 148 14.72 9.16 -25.92
CA ALA A 148 15.92 9.94 -26.25
C ALA A 148 17.12 9.60 -25.35
N VAL A 149 16.86 9.30 -24.06
CA VAL A 149 17.88 8.84 -23.10
C VAL A 149 18.37 7.46 -23.51
N ASP A 150 17.48 6.54 -23.84
CA ASP A 150 17.81 5.18 -24.27
C ASP A 150 18.63 5.20 -25.57
N ALA A 151 18.23 6.02 -26.54
CA ALA A 151 18.97 6.21 -27.79
C ALA A 151 20.40 6.75 -27.53
N GLN A 152 20.57 7.66 -26.57
CA GLN A 152 21.88 8.20 -26.21
C GLN A 152 22.72 7.16 -25.47
N PHE A 153 22.19 6.52 -24.42
CA PHE A 153 22.96 5.58 -23.60
C PHE A 153 23.26 4.28 -24.32
N SER A 154 22.42 3.79 -25.21
CA SER A 154 22.75 2.64 -26.07
C SER A 154 23.98 2.88 -26.93
N ARG A 155 24.26 4.13 -27.35
CA ARG A 155 25.46 4.50 -28.07
C ARG A 155 26.66 4.75 -27.16
N LEU A 156 26.45 5.35 -25.98
CA LEU A 156 27.52 5.62 -25.00
C LEU A 156 28.08 4.35 -24.37
N CYS A 157 27.22 3.36 -24.11
CA CYS A 157 27.57 2.13 -23.39
C CYS A 157 27.98 0.97 -24.30
N SER A 158 27.89 1.13 -25.62
CA SER A 158 28.39 0.17 -26.64
C SER A 158 27.97 -1.29 -26.36
N ALA A 159 28.89 -2.23 -26.63
CA ALA A 159 28.64 -3.68 -26.57
C ALA A 159 28.28 -4.23 -25.19
N GLY A 160 28.60 -3.54 -24.09
CA GLY A 160 28.24 -3.98 -22.72
C GLY A 160 26.83 -3.61 -22.29
N GLY A 161 26.16 -2.72 -23.03
CA GLY A 161 24.85 -2.20 -22.67
C GLY A 161 24.84 -1.44 -21.34
N TYR A 162 23.65 -1.18 -20.82
CA TYR A 162 23.43 -0.58 -19.51
C TYR A 162 22.17 -1.13 -18.85
N THR A 163 22.09 -1.00 -17.53
CA THR A 163 20.89 -1.32 -16.76
C THR A 163 20.16 -0.03 -16.45
N SER A 164 18.84 0.02 -16.70
CA SER A 164 18.03 1.20 -16.40
C SER A 164 17.05 0.96 -15.26
N VAL A 165 16.88 1.98 -14.42
CA VAL A 165 15.83 2.09 -13.41
C VAL A 165 15.15 3.45 -13.60
N TYR A 166 14.03 3.44 -14.31
CA TYR A 166 13.24 4.64 -14.59
C TYR A 166 11.96 4.65 -13.79
N CYS A 167 11.70 5.75 -13.12
CA CYS A 167 10.52 5.91 -12.29
C CYS A 167 9.70 7.12 -12.75
N GLY A 168 8.45 6.87 -13.16
CA GLY A 168 7.44 7.91 -13.32
C GLY A 168 6.97 8.44 -11.96
N GLN A 169 6.19 9.51 -11.96
CA GLN A 169 5.60 10.10 -10.76
C GLN A 169 6.66 10.51 -9.70
N GLY A 170 7.87 10.85 -10.14
CA GLY A 170 9.03 11.06 -9.28
C GLY A 170 8.87 12.16 -8.24
N GLU A 171 7.97 13.15 -8.45
CA GLU A 171 7.70 14.21 -7.48
C GLU A 171 6.97 13.72 -6.22
N LEU A 172 6.32 12.55 -6.29
CA LEU A 172 5.61 11.97 -5.13
C LEU A 172 6.56 11.54 -4.01
N PHE A 173 7.83 11.27 -4.30
CA PHE A 173 8.82 10.90 -3.28
C PHE A 173 9.09 12.02 -2.25
N ARG A 174 8.74 13.27 -2.54
CA ARG A 174 8.86 14.38 -1.59
C ARG A 174 7.60 14.59 -0.74
N VAL A 175 6.49 13.89 -1.04
CA VAL A 175 5.22 14.04 -0.34
C VAL A 175 5.20 13.12 0.88
N PRO A 176 5.31 13.63 2.12
CA PRO A 176 5.42 12.79 3.32
C PRO A 176 4.23 11.86 3.51
N ALA A 177 3.03 12.30 3.17
CA ALA A 177 1.80 11.50 3.26
C ALA A 177 1.81 10.21 2.39
N LEU A 178 2.72 10.12 1.41
CA LEU A 178 2.81 8.98 0.49
C LEU A 178 4.02 8.07 0.80
N ARG A 179 4.67 8.28 1.96
CA ARG A 179 5.93 7.60 2.32
C ARG A 179 5.78 6.07 2.26
N GLN A 180 4.68 5.52 2.77
CA GLN A 180 4.46 4.08 2.75
C GLN A 180 4.57 3.49 1.32
N ARG A 181 3.98 4.16 0.34
CA ARG A 181 3.98 3.73 -1.06
C ARG A 181 5.35 3.94 -1.72
N THR A 182 5.96 5.10 -1.47
CA THR A 182 7.28 5.42 -2.02
C THR A 182 8.38 4.57 -1.39
N ASP A 183 8.31 4.23 -0.11
CA ASP A 183 9.28 3.36 0.56
C ASP A 183 9.15 1.91 0.06
N ALA A 184 7.93 1.42 -0.21
CA ALA A 184 7.73 0.13 -0.85
C ALA A 184 8.40 0.06 -2.24
N TYR A 185 8.33 1.14 -3.02
CA TYR A 185 9.03 1.24 -4.30
C TYR A 185 10.56 1.28 -4.11
N LEU A 186 11.07 1.98 -3.10
CA LEU A 186 12.50 2.02 -2.79
C LEU A 186 13.03 0.62 -2.40
N GLU A 187 12.25 -0.21 -1.71
CA GLU A 187 12.63 -1.60 -1.45
C GLU A 187 12.75 -2.43 -2.74
N LEU A 188 11.90 -2.20 -3.75
CA LEU A 188 12.07 -2.82 -5.08
C LEU A 188 13.36 -2.34 -5.78
N VAL A 189 13.69 -1.05 -5.67
CA VAL A 189 14.96 -0.50 -6.21
C VAL A 189 16.16 -1.11 -5.49
N LYS A 190 16.09 -1.29 -4.19
CA LYS A 190 17.12 -1.96 -3.38
C LYS A 190 17.27 -3.43 -3.78
N GLN A 191 16.17 -4.14 -4.01
CA GLN A 191 16.19 -5.50 -4.56
C GLN A 191 16.87 -5.53 -5.92
N ALA A 192 16.56 -4.58 -6.82
CA ALA A 192 17.20 -4.45 -8.12
C ALA A 192 18.74 -4.27 -8.00
N GLY A 193 19.20 -3.49 -7.01
CA GLY A 193 20.62 -3.35 -6.70
C GLY A 193 21.27 -4.67 -6.28
N ALA A 194 20.61 -5.45 -5.43
CA ALA A 194 21.10 -6.76 -5.00
C ALA A 194 21.14 -7.78 -6.15
N GLU A 195 20.14 -7.77 -7.03
CA GLU A 195 20.09 -8.63 -8.22
C GLU A 195 21.13 -8.24 -9.27
N PHE A 196 21.37 -6.93 -9.45
CA PHE A 196 22.39 -6.41 -10.37
C PHE A 196 23.78 -7.00 -10.09
N VAL A 197 24.16 -7.18 -8.83
CA VAL A 197 25.45 -7.80 -8.49
C VAL A 197 25.55 -9.22 -9.01
N ARG A 198 24.44 -9.96 -9.00
CA ARG A 198 24.36 -11.36 -9.45
C ARG A 198 24.34 -11.53 -10.98
N GLY A 199 24.33 -10.44 -11.72
CA GLY A 199 24.34 -10.44 -13.19
C GLY A 199 23.36 -9.44 -13.79
N ALA A 200 22.06 -9.61 -13.59
CA ALA A 200 21.02 -8.75 -14.14
C ALA A 200 19.83 -8.63 -13.17
N ILE A 201 19.06 -7.57 -13.32
CA ILE A 201 17.76 -7.43 -12.64
C ILE A 201 16.80 -8.48 -13.21
N SER A 202 16.10 -9.20 -12.34
CA SER A 202 15.12 -10.22 -12.75
C SER A 202 13.96 -9.58 -13.53
N ALA A 203 13.34 -10.36 -14.42
CA ALA A 203 12.18 -9.90 -15.18
C ALA A 203 11.02 -9.50 -14.25
N GLU A 204 10.87 -10.17 -13.11
CA GLU A 204 9.86 -9.87 -12.09
C GLU A 204 10.12 -8.50 -11.46
N THR A 205 11.33 -8.25 -10.96
CA THR A 205 11.71 -6.95 -10.37
C THR A 205 11.62 -5.83 -11.41
N ALA A 206 12.08 -6.07 -12.63
CA ALA A 206 11.99 -5.10 -13.72
C ALA A 206 10.52 -4.76 -14.08
N CYS A 207 9.63 -5.75 -14.08
CA CYS A 207 8.19 -5.54 -14.28
C CYS A 207 7.58 -4.73 -13.14
N ALA A 208 7.91 -5.06 -11.89
CA ALA A 208 7.42 -4.34 -10.72
C ALA A 208 7.87 -2.87 -10.71
N LEU A 209 9.13 -2.58 -11.09
CA LEU A 209 9.66 -1.21 -11.18
C LEU A 209 8.99 -0.36 -12.28
N ARG A 210 8.39 -0.98 -13.29
CA ARG A 210 7.65 -0.26 -14.35
C ARG A 210 6.23 0.11 -13.92
N GLN A 211 5.70 -0.48 -12.84
CA GLN A 211 4.36 -0.16 -12.39
C GLN A 211 4.29 1.27 -11.84
N PRO A 212 3.26 2.05 -12.20
CA PRO A 212 3.08 3.38 -11.65
C PRO A 212 2.80 3.31 -10.13
N LEU A 213 3.28 4.31 -9.39
CA LEU A 213 3.04 4.41 -7.95
C LEU A 213 1.55 4.54 -7.63
N PHE A 214 0.81 5.30 -8.42
CA PHE A 214 -0.63 5.49 -8.31
C PHE A 214 -1.31 5.41 -9.67
N PRO A 215 -2.61 5.04 -9.72
CA PRO A 215 -3.41 5.09 -10.94
C PRO A 215 -3.40 6.50 -11.56
N ARG A 216 -3.56 6.58 -12.88
CA ARG A 216 -3.42 7.83 -13.65
C ARG A 216 -4.29 8.97 -13.12
N ALA A 217 -5.59 8.70 -12.90
CA ALA A 217 -6.51 9.73 -12.44
C ALA A 217 -6.15 10.29 -11.06
N VAL A 218 -5.69 9.42 -10.14
CA VAL A 218 -5.23 9.82 -8.80
C VAL A 218 -3.96 10.68 -8.90
N PHE A 219 -2.99 10.24 -9.71
CA PHE A 219 -1.74 10.98 -9.90
C PHE A 219 -1.98 12.37 -10.49
N GLU A 220 -2.81 12.48 -11.54
CA GLU A 220 -3.10 13.76 -12.20
C GLU A 220 -3.77 14.75 -11.22
N GLN A 221 -4.72 14.28 -10.41
CA GLN A 221 -5.36 15.11 -9.38
C GLN A 221 -4.39 15.57 -8.28
N MET A 222 -3.50 14.68 -7.82
CA MET A 222 -2.47 15.04 -6.85
C MET A 222 -1.45 16.03 -7.43
N ALA A 223 -1.04 15.82 -8.68
CA ALA A 223 -0.11 16.70 -9.37
C ALA A 223 -0.69 18.11 -9.53
N ASP A 224 -1.94 18.22 -10.02
CA ASP A 224 -2.65 19.50 -10.16
C ASP A 224 -2.77 20.21 -8.79
N ALA A 225 -3.20 19.47 -7.76
CA ALA A 225 -3.34 20.04 -6.41
C ALA A 225 -2.00 20.50 -5.82
N SER A 226 -0.88 19.86 -6.18
CA SER A 226 0.45 20.16 -5.63
C SER A 226 0.99 21.55 -6.03
N TRP A 227 0.52 22.10 -7.14
CA TRP A 227 0.96 23.41 -7.63
C TRP A 227 0.26 24.56 -6.91
N GLY A 228 -0.87 24.31 -6.24
CA GLY A 228 -1.64 25.35 -5.54
C GLY A 228 -2.27 26.38 -6.48
N VAL A 229 -2.49 26.00 -7.76
CA VAL A 229 -3.17 26.81 -8.78
C VAL A 229 -4.38 26.06 -9.33
N SER A 230 -5.47 26.80 -9.60
CA SER A 230 -6.64 26.23 -10.26
C SER A 230 -6.43 26.19 -11.78
N ARG A 231 -6.96 25.15 -12.45
CA ARG A 231 -7.00 25.09 -13.93
C ARG A 231 -7.76 26.26 -14.53
N GLU A 232 -8.75 26.79 -13.82
CA GLU A 232 -9.58 27.94 -14.25
C GLU A 232 -8.81 29.26 -14.19
N ASP A 233 -7.74 29.34 -13.37
CA ASP A 233 -6.94 30.55 -13.18
C ASP A 233 -5.76 30.69 -14.16
N THR A 234 -5.55 29.71 -15.06
CA THR A 234 -4.45 29.71 -16.03
C THR A 234 -4.73 30.50 -17.32
N ALA A 235 -5.90 31.15 -17.45
CA ALA A 235 -6.13 32.14 -18.50
C ALA A 235 -5.17 33.33 -18.29
N ALA A 236 -4.27 33.52 -19.23
CA ALA A 236 -3.20 34.50 -19.23
C ALA A 236 -3.72 35.90 -18.84
N GLU A 237 -3.34 36.44 -17.72
CA GLU A 237 -3.46 37.83 -17.26
C GLU A 237 -3.98 38.01 -15.81
N LYS A 238 -3.96 36.97 -14.96
CA LYS A 238 -4.30 37.17 -13.55
C LYS A 238 -3.05 37.28 -12.69
N THR A 239 -3.07 38.29 -11.80
CA THR A 239 -2.03 38.53 -10.79
C THR A 239 -1.69 37.27 -10.00
N PRO A 240 -0.42 37.06 -9.58
CA PRO A 240 0.05 35.84 -8.90
C PRO A 240 -0.65 35.48 -7.58
N GLU A 241 -1.55 36.32 -7.08
CA GLU A 241 -2.23 36.13 -5.79
C GLU A 241 -3.68 35.60 -5.92
N ALA A 242 -4.30 35.68 -7.10
CA ALA A 242 -5.66 35.18 -7.31
C ALA A 242 -5.60 33.67 -7.62
N GLY A 243 -6.08 32.84 -6.71
CA GLY A 243 -6.19 31.38 -6.90
C GLY A 243 -5.22 30.53 -6.06
N LYS A 244 -4.42 31.13 -5.19
CA LYS A 244 -3.50 30.39 -4.33
C LYS A 244 -4.26 29.65 -3.23
N LEU A 245 -4.23 28.32 -3.27
CA LEU A 245 -4.82 27.51 -2.21
C LEU A 245 -4.02 27.69 -0.91
N SER A 246 -4.72 27.74 0.22
CA SER A 246 -4.06 27.65 1.51
C SER A 246 -3.39 26.28 1.70
N PRO A 247 -2.41 26.15 2.62
CA PRO A 247 -1.80 24.84 2.92
C PRO A 247 -2.84 23.79 3.34
N ALA A 248 -3.89 24.17 4.06
CA ALA A 248 -4.98 23.27 4.48
C ALA A 248 -5.81 22.81 3.28
N GLN A 249 -6.15 23.72 2.38
CA GLN A 249 -6.90 23.43 1.17
C GLN A 249 -6.11 22.53 0.20
N ALA A 250 -4.82 22.81 0.00
CA ALA A 250 -3.95 22.02 -0.85
C ALA A 250 -3.79 20.58 -0.30
N PHE A 251 -3.54 20.46 1.01
CA PHE A 251 -3.41 19.17 1.67
C PHE A 251 -4.71 18.35 1.62
N THR A 252 -5.87 18.99 1.86
CA THR A 252 -7.18 18.32 1.79
C THR A 252 -7.46 17.81 0.37
N ARG A 253 -7.11 18.58 -0.67
CA ARG A 253 -7.26 18.13 -2.07
C ARG A 253 -6.34 16.96 -2.40
N GLN A 254 -5.08 16.98 -1.94
CA GLN A 254 -4.15 15.87 -2.12
C GLN A 254 -4.67 14.58 -1.46
N MET A 255 -5.19 14.69 -0.25
CA MET A 255 -5.79 13.57 0.47
C MET A 255 -7.05 13.06 -0.24
N ALA A 256 -7.93 13.95 -0.67
CA ALA A 256 -9.15 13.59 -1.41
C ALA A 256 -8.83 12.83 -2.70
N ALA A 257 -7.75 13.19 -3.40
CA ALA A 257 -7.32 12.53 -4.63
C ALA A 257 -6.96 11.04 -4.44
N LEU A 258 -6.67 10.62 -3.22
CA LEU A 258 -6.37 9.22 -2.88
C LEU A 258 -7.63 8.36 -2.71
N TYR A 259 -8.83 8.92 -2.79
CA TYR A 259 -10.07 8.18 -2.64
C TYR A 259 -10.20 7.09 -3.71
N ASP A 260 -10.49 5.87 -3.26
CA ASP A 260 -10.81 4.74 -4.14
C ASP A 260 -12.33 4.54 -4.24
N PRO A 261 -12.98 4.92 -5.36
CA PRO A 261 -14.42 4.76 -5.56
C PRO A 261 -14.90 3.30 -5.48
N SER A 262 -14.01 2.31 -5.68
CA SER A 262 -14.37 0.89 -5.55
C SER A 262 -14.75 0.50 -4.13
N THR A 263 -14.34 1.30 -3.15
CA THR A 263 -14.66 1.11 -1.72
C THR A 263 -16.03 1.67 -1.32
N TRP A 264 -16.75 2.30 -2.25
CA TRP A 264 -18.08 2.86 -2.02
C TRP A 264 -19.10 1.77 -1.66
N ASP A 265 -19.74 1.90 -0.52
CA ASP A 265 -20.65 0.92 0.07
C ASP A 265 -22.13 1.32 -0.06
N ARG A 266 -22.50 1.99 -1.17
CA ARG A 266 -23.83 2.51 -1.49
C ARG A 266 -24.29 3.67 -0.60
N LYS A 267 -23.37 4.33 0.09
CA LYS A 267 -23.65 5.49 0.93
C LYS A 267 -22.61 6.58 0.68
N ASP A 268 -23.09 7.74 0.25
CA ASP A 268 -22.25 8.92 0.13
C ASP A 268 -21.86 9.43 1.53
N ARG A 269 -20.62 9.93 1.66
CA ARG A 269 -20.09 10.45 2.90
C ARG A 269 -19.55 11.85 2.71
N VAL A 270 -19.79 12.69 3.71
CA VAL A 270 -19.25 14.04 3.78
C VAL A 270 -18.28 14.08 4.96
N LEU A 271 -16.98 14.09 4.66
CA LEU A 271 -15.92 14.22 5.66
C LEU A 271 -15.60 15.70 5.82
N GLU A 272 -15.78 16.23 7.02
CA GLU A 272 -15.47 17.62 7.35
C GLU A 272 -14.19 17.67 8.19
N PHE A 273 -13.21 18.39 7.70
CA PHE A 273 -11.98 18.68 8.42
C PHE A 273 -12.02 20.12 8.94
N PHE A 274 -11.93 20.28 10.24
CA PHE A 274 -11.68 21.55 10.88
C PHE A 274 -10.24 21.57 11.39
N TYR A 275 -9.41 22.36 10.73
CA TYR A 275 -8.00 22.52 11.10
C TYR A 275 -7.85 23.56 12.17
N THR A 276 -7.60 23.10 13.41
CA THR A 276 -7.64 23.96 14.62
C THR A 276 -6.49 24.97 14.69
N ASP A 277 -5.36 24.70 14.04
CA ASP A 277 -4.19 25.58 13.98
C ASP A 277 -4.30 26.66 12.90
N THR A 278 -5.11 26.44 11.85
CA THR A 278 -5.34 27.43 10.79
C THR A 278 -6.73 28.08 10.86
N GLY A 279 -7.67 27.49 11.62
CA GLY A 279 -9.06 27.92 11.70
C GLY A 279 -9.89 27.64 10.44
N GLU A 280 -9.34 26.85 9.50
CA GLU A 280 -9.97 26.56 8.21
C GLU A 280 -10.82 25.28 8.26
N THR A 281 -11.95 25.31 7.54
CA THR A 281 -12.79 24.14 7.31
C THR A 281 -12.72 23.73 5.85
N CYS A 282 -12.56 22.43 5.61
CA CYS A 282 -12.64 21.82 4.29
C CYS A 282 -13.53 20.58 4.35
N GLN A 283 -14.29 20.29 3.29
CA GLN A 283 -15.07 19.04 3.22
C GLN A 283 -14.65 18.22 2.01
N ILE A 284 -14.63 16.89 2.19
CA ILE A 284 -14.49 15.90 1.13
C ILE A 284 -15.80 15.13 1.03
N VAL A 285 -16.45 15.22 -0.11
CA VAL A 285 -17.64 14.42 -0.44
C VAL A 285 -17.19 13.18 -1.19
N LEU A 286 -17.43 12.00 -0.63
CA LEU A 286 -17.11 10.71 -1.20
C LEU A 286 -18.37 10.07 -1.78
N GLY A 287 -18.38 9.76 -3.06
CA GLY A 287 -19.52 9.17 -3.77
C GLY A 287 -19.12 8.04 -4.69
N LYS A 288 -20.11 7.43 -5.35
CA LYS A 288 -19.93 6.32 -6.28
C LYS A 288 -18.99 6.66 -7.45
N ASP A 289 -19.14 7.88 -7.99
CA ASP A 289 -18.45 8.29 -9.21
C ASP A 289 -17.13 9.04 -8.92
N GLY A 290 -16.72 9.09 -7.65
CA GLY A 290 -15.50 9.76 -7.22
C GLY A 290 -15.70 10.67 -6.01
N GLN A 291 -14.83 11.65 -5.89
CA GLN A 291 -14.82 12.61 -4.78
C GLN A 291 -14.86 14.06 -5.28
N ARG A 292 -15.29 14.97 -4.41
CA ARG A 292 -15.15 16.41 -4.62
C ARG A 292 -14.80 17.10 -3.30
N VAL A 293 -14.02 18.17 -3.38
CA VAL A 293 -13.62 18.97 -2.21
C VAL A 293 -14.41 20.28 -2.20
N LEU A 294 -15.03 20.58 -1.06
CA LEU A 294 -15.74 21.83 -0.82
C LEU A 294 -14.92 22.70 0.15
N GLN A 295 -14.79 23.97 -0.20
CA GLN A 295 -14.10 25.01 0.60
C GLN A 295 -15.07 26.11 1.05
N SER A 296 -16.29 26.07 0.53
CA SER A 296 -17.43 26.92 0.86
C SER A 296 -18.72 26.16 0.55
N ASN A 297 -19.88 26.68 0.94
CA ASN A 297 -21.19 26.04 0.72
C ASN A 297 -21.21 24.61 1.27
N PHE A 298 -20.79 24.45 2.54
CA PHE A 298 -20.65 23.15 3.19
C PHE A 298 -21.98 22.40 3.30
N LEU A 299 -21.87 21.07 3.12
CA LEU A 299 -22.97 20.12 3.31
C LEU A 299 -23.01 19.63 4.77
N PRO A 300 -24.14 19.09 5.24
CA PRO A 300 -24.17 18.39 6.52
C PRO A 300 -23.14 17.26 6.53
N SER A 301 -22.19 17.32 7.47
CA SER A 301 -21.12 16.32 7.56
C SER A 301 -21.62 15.01 8.14
N THR A 302 -21.20 13.89 7.55
CA THR A 302 -21.41 12.54 8.12
C THR A 302 -20.33 12.21 9.15
N THR A 303 -19.14 12.74 8.96
CA THR A 303 -17.98 12.57 9.85
C THR A 303 -17.24 13.90 9.93
N ARG A 304 -17.03 14.41 11.14
CA ARG A 304 -16.24 15.62 11.38
C ARG A 304 -14.96 15.28 12.14
N ILE A 305 -13.84 15.78 11.63
CA ILE A 305 -12.49 15.56 12.14
C ILE A 305 -11.93 16.94 12.53
N GLU A 306 -11.70 17.13 13.82
CA GLU A 306 -11.08 18.34 14.39
C GLU A 306 -9.64 18.01 14.72
N THR A 307 -8.69 18.68 14.05
CA THR A 307 -7.27 18.36 14.12
C THR A 307 -6.42 19.57 13.78
N PRO A 308 -5.24 19.76 14.40
CA PRO A 308 -4.23 20.62 13.80
C PRO A 308 -3.80 20.06 12.44
N LEU A 309 -3.62 20.94 11.44
CA LEU A 309 -3.11 20.54 10.12
C LEU A 309 -1.76 19.80 10.24
N SER A 310 -0.90 20.31 11.11
CA SER A 310 0.42 19.73 11.39
C SER A 310 0.36 18.29 11.94
N VAL A 311 -0.64 17.97 12.77
CA VAL A 311 -0.86 16.61 13.30
C VAL A 311 -1.33 15.68 12.17
N TRP A 312 -2.30 16.14 11.37
CA TRP A 312 -2.83 15.34 10.28
C TRP A 312 -1.81 15.08 9.17
N GLN A 313 -0.92 16.05 8.90
CA GLN A 313 0.22 15.87 8.00
C GLN A 313 1.21 14.81 8.52
N LYS A 314 1.51 14.78 9.83
CA LYS A 314 2.37 13.76 10.45
C LYS A 314 1.74 12.37 10.41
N ILE A 315 0.42 12.28 10.59
CA ILE A 315 -0.32 11.00 10.43
C ILE A 315 -0.21 10.54 8.96
N GLY A 316 -0.48 11.42 8.01
CA GLY A 316 -0.36 11.11 6.59
C GLY A 316 1.06 10.74 6.15
N SER A 317 2.10 11.29 6.81
CA SER A 317 3.51 10.93 6.55
C SER A 317 3.97 9.65 7.23
N GLY A 318 3.15 9.05 8.11
CA GLY A 318 3.54 7.91 8.94
C GLY A 318 4.54 8.25 10.05
N GLU A 319 4.83 9.55 10.29
CA GLU A 319 5.65 9.99 11.43
C GLU A 319 4.89 9.86 12.76
N LEU A 320 3.57 9.84 12.69
CA LEU A 320 2.68 9.69 13.82
C LEU A 320 1.63 8.62 13.50
N ASP A 321 1.50 7.62 14.34
CA ASP A 321 0.43 6.61 14.20
C ASP A 321 -0.93 7.28 14.48
N GLY A 322 -1.85 7.22 13.50
CA GLY A 322 -3.15 7.86 13.61
C GLY A 322 -4.02 7.30 14.73
N LYS A 323 -3.86 6.04 15.08
CA LYS A 323 -4.59 5.38 16.17
C LYS A 323 -4.05 5.83 17.53
N GLN A 324 -2.72 5.93 17.63
CA GLN A 324 -2.07 6.44 18.82
C GLN A 324 -2.39 7.92 19.03
N ALA A 325 -2.30 8.74 17.98
CA ALA A 325 -2.64 10.16 18.03
C ALA A 325 -4.09 10.40 18.49
N MET A 326 -5.03 9.53 18.09
CA MET A 326 -6.41 9.58 18.54
C MET A 326 -6.54 9.18 20.02
N MET A 327 -5.83 8.14 20.48
CA MET A 327 -5.82 7.74 21.90
C MET A 327 -5.19 8.81 22.80
N GLU A 328 -4.22 9.56 22.28
CA GLU A 328 -3.58 10.69 22.96
C GLU A 328 -4.35 12.01 22.81
N HIS A 329 -5.55 11.98 22.19
CA HIS A 329 -6.42 13.14 21.96
C HIS A 329 -5.78 14.26 21.12
N GLN A 330 -4.84 13.95 20.26
CA GLN A 330 -4.21 14.92 19.37
C GLN A 330 -5.17 15.39 18.25
N TYR A 331 -6.24 14.61 17.99
CA TYR A 331 -7.37 15.00 17.16
C TYR A 331 -8.67 14.34 17.64
N ARG A 332 -9.80 14.85 17.18
CA ARG A 332 -11.13 14.39 17.56
C ARG A 332 -11.97 14.04 16.33
N VAL A 333 -12.75 12.97 16.44
CA VAL A 333 -13.67 12.53 15.38
C VAL A 333 -15.08 12.46 15.97
N THR A 334 -16.06 12.99 15.25
CA THR A 334 -17.50 12.92 15.58
C THR A 334 -18.30 12.45 14.36
N GLY A 335 -19.44 11.78 14.59
CA GLY A 335 -20.26 11.21 13.51
C GLY A 335 -19.93 9.77 13.16
N ASP A 336 -19.95 9.40 11.87
CA ASP A 336 -19.73 8.03 11.39
C ASP A 336 -18.24 7.64 11.50
N PHE A 337 -17.90 6.94 12.57
CA PHE A 337 -16.54 6.51 12.84
C PHE A 337 -16.05 5.35 11.94
N SER A 338 -16.94 4.70 11.20
CA SER A 338 -16.56 3.57 10.33
C SER A 338 -15.55 3.96 9.25
N VAL A 339 -15.55 5.22 8.84
CA VAL A 339 -14.58 5.78 7.89
C VAL A 339 -13.14 5.70 8.44
N MET A 340 -12.95 6.00 9.73
CA MET A 340 -11.63 5.97 10.36
C MET A 340 -11.05 4.55 10.45
N LEU A 341 -11.92 3.55 10.63
CA LEU A 341 -11.50 2.14 10.68
C LEU A 341 -11.11 1.59 9.30
N ARG A 342 -11.62 2.20 8.24
CA ARG A 342 -11.40 1.82 6.84
C ARG A 342 -10.58 2.88 6.08
N TRP A 343 -9.91 3.76 6.81
CA TRP A 343 -9.20 4.90 6.22
C TRP A 343 -8.23 4.49 5.13
N ASP A 344 -7.38 3.49 5.43
CA ASP A 344 -6.35 3.00 4.51
C ASP A 344 -6.94 2.35 3.25
N ASP A 345 -8.11 1.69 3.38
CA ASP A 345 -8.83 1.13 2.23
C ASP A 345 -9.44 2.26 1.38
N ILE A 346 -10.13 3.21 2.03
CA ILE A 346 -10.88 4.28 1.37
C ILE A 346 -9.94 5.23 0.60
N PHE A 347 -8.77 5.53 1.18
CA PHE A 347 -7.79 6.45 0.60
C PHE A 347 -6.56 5.74 0.00
N GLY A 348 -6.66 4.46 -0.31
CA GLY A 348 -5.66 3.72 -1.08
C GLY A 348 -4.27 3.64 -0.46
N LEU A 349 -4.12 3.96 0.84
CA LEU A 349 -2.83 3.94 1.54
C LEU A 349 -2.38 2.51 1.91
N GLY A 350 -3.34 1.55 1.94
CA GLY A 350 -3.11 0.16 2.36
C GLY A 350 -2.63 -0.81 1.28
N ALA A 351 -2.61 -0.41 0.02
CA ALA A 351 -2.17 -1.29 -1.06
C ALA A 351 -0.74 -0.96 -1.48
N ALA A 352 0.22 -1.77 -1.07
CA ALA A 352 1.49 -1.87 -1.79
C ALA A 352 1.20 -2.14 -3.29
N PRO A 353 2.05 -1.68 -4.25
CA PRO A 353 1.90 -2.06 -5.65
C PRO A 353 1.74 -3.57 -5.69
N ALA A 354 0.68 -4.05 -6.36
CA ALA A 354 0.37 -5.45 -6.44
C ALA A 354 1.61 -6.19 -6.94
N GLN A 355 2.23 -6.97 -6.07
CA GLN A 355 3.17 -7.99 -6.54
C GLN A 355 2.40 -8.84 -7.55
N PRO A 356 2.90 -9.05 -8.76
CA PRO A 356 2.27 -9.97 -9.69
C PRO A 356 2.28 -11.35 -9.03
N SER A 357 1.08 -11.92 -8.88
CA SER A 357 0.84 -13.26 -8.34
C SER A 357 1.09 -13.50 -6.84
N ALA A 358 0.32 -12.83 -5.98
CA ALA A 358 -0.37 -13.59 -4.96
C ALA A 358 -1.79 -13.82 -5.50
N GLU A 359 -2.22 -15.07 -5.65
CA GLU A 359 -3.63 -15.41 -5.86
C GLU A 359 -4.49 -14.55 -4.94
N PRO A 360 -5.66 -14.03 -5.38
CA PRO A 360 -6.50 -13.18 -4.54
C PRO A 360 -6.72 -13.90 -3.22
N ARG A 361 -6.19 -13.36 -2.12
CA ARG A 361 -6.27 -14.02 -0.80
C ARG A 361 -7.73 -14.27 -0.53
N LYS A 362 -8.11 -15.56 -0.51
CA LYS A 362 -9.49 -16.00 -0.33
C LYS A 362 -10.00 -15.43 0.98
N LYS A 363 -11.15 -14.74 0.93
CA LYS A 363 -11.78 -14.14 2.12
C LYS A 363 -12.35 -15.22 3.03
N THR A 364 -12.32 -15.02 4.34
CA THR A 364 -13.06 -15.86 5.29
C THR A 364 -14.55 -15.54 5.22
N ASN A 365 -15.41 -16.52 5.48
CA ASN A 365 -16.87 -16.31 5.48
C ASN A 365 -17.51 -17.00 6.69
N MET A 366 -18.01 -16.18 7.63
CA MET A 366 -18.64 -16.67 8.86
C MET A 366 -19.86 -17.57 8.62
N THR A 367 -20.59 -17.33 7.52
CA THR A 367 -21.73 -18.17 7.15
C THR A 367 -21.35 -19.64 6.96
N LEU A 368 -20.15 -19.90 6.44
CA LEU A 368 -19.67 -21.29 6.24
C LEU A 368 -19.45 -22.01 7.57
N MET A 369 -18.93 -21.32 8.56
CA MET A 369 -18.75 -21.86 9.91
C MET A 369 -20.10 -22.10 10.61
N LEU A 370 -21.09 -21.22 10.40
CA LEU A 370 -22.43 -21.33 11.01
C LEU A 370 -23.32 -22.36 10.32
N LEU A 371 -23.13 -22.60 9.03
CA LEU A 371 -24.02 -23.40 8.20
C LEU A 371 -24.30 -24.83 8.75
N PRO A 372 -23.31 -25.62 9.19
CA PRO A 372 -23.57 -26.94 9.78
C PRO A 372 -24.45 -26.88 11.03
N TRP A 373 -24.18 -25.92 11.91
CA TRP A 373 -24.93 -25.73 13.15
C TRP A 373 -26.36 -25.32 12.90
N MET A 374 -26.60 -24.35 12.02
CA MET A 374 -27.95 -23.92 11.64
C MET A 374 -28.74 -25.06 11.00
N ALA A 375 -28.08 -25.86 10.12
CA ALA A 375 -28.74 -26.98 9.48
C ALA A 375 -29.26 -28.01 10.49
N ILE A 376 -28.44 -28.40 11.49
CA ILE A 376 -28.89 -29.35 12.49
C ILE A 376 -29.94 -28.75 13.45
N TRP A 377 -29.81 -27.50 13.89
CA TRP A 377 -30.76 -26.87 14.79
C TRP A 377 -32.16 -26.76 14.17
N ILE A 378 -32.26 -26.50 12.87
CA ILE A 378 -33.53 -26.45 12.13
C ILE A 378 -34.04 -27.85 11.84
N ALA A 379 -33.20 -28.70 11.25
CA ALA A 379 -33.64 -29.99 10.72
C ALA A 379 -33.94 -31.01 11.84
N LEU A 380 -33.17 -31.04 12.94
CA LEU A 380 -33.42 -31.90 14.08
C LEU A 380 -34.72 -31.52 14.82
N SER A 381 -35.10 -30.23 14.77
CA SER A 381 -36.38 -29.78 15.37
C SER A 381 -37.60 -30.24 14.60
N ILE A 382 -37.43 -30.65 13.31
CA ILE A 382 -38.55 -31.16 12.47
C ILE A 382 -38.60 -32.69 12.55
N HIS A 383 -37.48 -33.36 12.29
CA HIS A 383 -37.38 -34.82 12.32
C HIS A 383 -35.93 -35.24 12.56
N ALA A 384 -35.67 -35.99 13.65
CA ALA A 384 -34.34 -36.31 14.11
C ALA A 384 -33.47 -37.02 13.03
N GLN A 385 -33.97 -38.11 12.44
CA GLN A 385 -33.18 -38.87 11.46
C GLN A 385 -32.95 -38.11 10.16
N ILE A 386 -33.98 -37.45 9.63
CA ILE A 386 -33.86 -36.63 8.42
C ILE A 386 -32.90 -35.47 8.69
N GLY A 387 -33.01 -34.85 9.86
CA GLY A 387 -32.12 -33.75 10.28
C GLY A 387 -30.68 -34.16 10.38
N ALA A 388 -30.40 -35.36 10.88
CA ALA A 388 -29.05 -35.90 10.94
C ALA A 388 -28.48 -36.19 9.54
N CYS A 389 -29.27 -36.71 8.61
CA CYS A 389 -28.86 -36.89 7.21
C CYS A 389 -28.54 -35.55 6.52
N VAL A 390 -29.37 -34.53 6.71
CA VAL A 390 -29.15 -33.17 6.19
C VAL A 390 -27.86 -32.57 6.77
N GLY A 391 -27.64 -32.71 8.08
CA GLY A 391 -26.40 -32.24 8.72
C GLY A 391 -25.15 -32.89 8.17
N LEU A 392 -25.16 -34.22 7.96
CA LEU A 392 -24.04 -34.94 7.35
C LEU A 392 -23.80 -34.50 5.91
N ALA A 393 -24.87 -34.30 5.11
CA ALA A 393 -24.72 -33.80 3.74
C ALA A 393 -24.08 -32.39 3.71
N VAL A 394 -24.49 -31.48 4.60
CA VAL A 394 -23.87 -30.15 4.72
C VAL A 394 -22.41 -30.27 5.12
N CYS A 395 -22.07 -31.13 6.09
CA CYS A 395 -20.69 -31.36 6.52
C CYS A 395 -19.82 -31.93 5.37
N ALA A 396 -20.37 -32.80 4.52
CA ALA A 396 -19.66 -33.39 3.39
C ALA A 396 -19.41 -32.38 2.25
N LEU A 397 -20.35 -31.45 2.03
CA LEU A 397 -20.24 -30.45 0.96
C LEU A 397 -19.41 -29.24 1.34
N LEU A 398 -19.32 -28.89 2.62
CA LEU A 398 -18.64 -27.69 3.09
C LEU A 398 -17.15 -27.61 2.72
N PRO A 399 -16.36 -28.71 2.77
CA PRO A 399 -14.95 -28.64 2.36
C PRO A 399 -14.73 -28.15 0.93
N PHE A 400 -15.65 -28.41 -0.01
CA PHE A 400 -15.54 -27.95 -1.40
C PHE A 400 -15.57 -26.42 -1.54
N THR A 401 -16.02 -25.71 -0.50
CA THR A 401 -16.00 -24.23 -0.50
C THR A 401 -14.60 -23.64 -0.41
N PHE A 402 -13.55 -24.45 -0.11
CA PHE A 402 -12.14 -24.03 -0.11
C PHE A 402 -11.69 -23.47 -1.47
N LEU A 403 -12.36 -23.85 -2.54
CA LEU A 403 -12.10 -23.32 -3.89
C LEU A 403 -12.31 -21.81 -3.95
N LYS A 404 -13.30 -21.28 -3.21
CA LYS A 404 -13.69 -19.86 -3.22
C LYS A 404 -13.30 -19.10 -1.96
N TYR A 405 -13.29 -19.74 -0.79
CA TYR A 405 -13.09 -19.12 0.51
C TYR A 405 -11.89 -19.72 1.24
N ARG A 406 -11.24 -18.91 2.10
CA ARG A 406 -10.23 -19.39 3.04
C ARG A 406 -10.96 -20.00 4.24
N LEU A 407 -10.76 -21.28 4.48
CA LEU A 407 -11.25 -21.96 5.68
C LEU A 407 -10.35 -21.61 6.86
N THR A 408 -10.97 -21.37 8.03
CA THR A 408 -10.29 -21.20 9.33
C THR A 408 -10.23 -22.56 10.06
N ILE A 409 -9.72 -22.57 11.28
CA ILE A 409 -9.77 -23.76 12.13
C ILE A 409 -11.22 -24.09 12.59
N PHE A 410 -12.13 -23.14 12.53
CA PHE A 410 -13.48 -23.29 13.05
C PHE A 410 -14.41 -24.09 12.12
N GLU A 411 -14.22 -24.05 10.82
CA GLU A 411 -15.00 -24.87 9.88
C GLU A 411 -14.72 -26.37 10.07
N PRO A 412 -13.47 -26.86 10.12
CA PRO A 412 -13.19 -28.26 10.44
C PRO A 412 -13.72 -28.69 11.83
N CYS A 413 -13.56 -27.84 12.84
CA CYS A 413 -14.12 -28.09 14.17
C CYS A 413 -15.65 -28.21 14.14
N SER A 414 -16.33 -27.35 13.40
CA SER A 414 -17.79 -27.41 13.21
C SER A 414 -18.21 -28.69 12.49
N ILE A 415 -17.52 -29.09 11.42
CA ILE A 415 -17.77 -30.33 10.69
C ILE A 415 -17.64 -31.55 11.61
N LEU A 416 -16.55 -31.61 12.39
CA LEU A 416 -16.30 -32.70 13.32
C LEU A 416 -17.39 -32.80 14.40
N ALA A 417 -17.69 -31.69 15.08
CA ALA A 417 -18.67 -31.64 16.15
C ALA A 417 -20.08 -31.97 15.65
N VAL A 418 -20.52 -31.30 14.57
CA VAL A 418 -21.84 -31.52 13.97
C VAL A 418 -21.95 -32.93 13.38
N GLY A 419 -20.93 -33.40 12.68
CA GLY A 419 -20.90 -34.75 12.14
C GLY A 419 -21.03 -35.82 13.23
N THR A 420 -20.33 -35.66 14.36
CA THR A 420 -20.45 -36.54 15.52
C THR A 420 -21.87 -36.55 16.09
N ILE A 421 -22.46 -35.36 16.25
CA ILE A 421 -23.87 -35.23 16.75
C ILE A 421 -24.83 -35.94 15.78
N CYS A 422 -24.67 -35.76 14.48
CA CYS A 422 -25.51 -36.42 13.48
C CYS A 422 -25.39 -37.96 13.52
N VAL A 423 -24.19 -38.50 13.65
CA VAL A 423 -23.95 -39.96 13.76
C VAL A 423 -24.60 -40.49 15.07
N LEU A 424 -24.43 -39.81 16.20
CA LEU A 424 -25.05 -40.21 17.47
C LEU A 424 -26.58 -40.15 17.39
N THR A 425 -27.13 -39.18 16.66
CA THR A 425 -28.59 -39.10 16.42
C THR A 425 -29.09 -40.28 15.59
N LEU A 426 -28.35 -40.69 14.53
CA LEU A 426 -28.72 -41.83 13.70
C LEU A 426 -28.65 -43.18 14.46
N LEU A 427 -27.75 -43.25 15.45
CA LEU A 427 -27.58 -44.42 16.31
C LEU A 427 -28.61 -44.40 17.50
N ASP A 428 -29.49 -43.43 17.54
CA ASP A 428 -30.45 -43.19 18.63
C ASP A 428 -29.81 -43.07 20.03
N ALA A 429 -28.56 -42.58 20.05
CA ALA A 429 -27.80 -42.40 21.27
C ALA A 429 -28.15 -41.05 21.92
N LEU A 430 -28.65 -41.06 23.17
CA LEU A 430 -28.89 -39.85 24.00
C LEU A 430 -29.86 -38.81 23.37
N PRO A 431 -31.07 -39.18 22.90
CA PRO A 431 -31.90 -38.34 22.04
C PRO A 431 -32.32 -36.98 22.63
N LEU A 432 -32.49 -36.87 23.96
CA LEU A 432 -32.87 -35.62 24.63
C LEU A 432 -31.72 -34.69 24.98
N THR A 433 -30.49 -35.20 24.95
CA THR A 433 -29.30 -34.42 25.38
C THR A 433 -28.48 -33.85 24.23
N LEU A 434 -28.64 -34.40 23.02
CA LEU A 434 -27.83 -34.01 21.86
C LEU A 434 -28.07 -32.55 21.44
N LEU A 435 -29.28 -32.05 21.50
CA LEU A 435 -29.60 -30.66 21.15
C LEU A 435 -28.99 -29.67 22.15
N PRO A 436 -29.15 -29.77 23.47
CA PRO A 436 -28.44 -28.94 24.45
C PRO A 436 -26.91 -29.04 24.32
N VAL A 437 -26.37 -30.25 24.12
CA VAL A 437 -24.92 -30.47 23.94
C VAL A 437 -24.39 -29.76 22.70
N SER A 438 -25.17 -29.70 21.61
CA SER A 438 -24.78 -28.97 20.41
C SER A 438 -24.54 -27.46 20.68
N TYR A 439 -25.45 -26.83 21.44
CA TYR A 439 -25.29 -25.43 21.84
C TYR A 439 -24.11 -25.24 22.79
N LEU A 440 -23.86 -26.21 23.70
CA LEU A 440 -22.69 -26.18 24.61
C LEU A 440 -21.37 -26.20 23.83
N LEU A 441 -21.24 -27.14 22.89
CA LEU A 441 -20.05 -27.26 22.07
C LEU A 441 -19.81 -26.00 21.23
N PHE A 442 -20.87 -25.45 20.67
CA PHE A 442 -20.80 -24.20 19.93
C PHE A 442 -20.40 -23.02 20.84
N GLY A 443 -20.99 -22.92 22.03
CA GLY A 443 -20.64 -21.91 23.04
C GLY A 443 -19.20 -22.02 23.53
N LEU A 444 -18.69 -23.25 23.73
CA LEU A 444 -17.28 -23.49 24.09
C LEU A 444 -16.33 -23.06 22.98
N MET A 445 -16.66 -23.34 21.72
CA MET A 445 -15.87 -22.89 20.59
C MET A 445 -15.72 -21.35 20.58
N TRP A 446 -16.79 -20.61 20.88
CA TRP A 446 -16.73 -19.15 21.02
C TRP A 446 -15.96 -18.74 22.28
N GLY A 447 -16.27 -19.37 23.44
CA GLY A 447 -15.72 -19.01 24.73
C GLY A 447 -14.21 -19.15 24.83
N VAL A 448 -13.65 -20.23 24.31
CA VAL A 448 -12.20 -20.46 24.28
C VAL A 448 -11.48 -19.33 23.53
N THR A 449 -12.05 -18.85 22.43
CA THR A 449 -11.42 -17.80 21.63
C THR A 449 -11.39 -16.43 22.27
N VAL A 450 -12.20 -16.18 23.31
CA VAL A 450 -12.14 -14.93 24.09
C VAL A 450 -10.77 -14.75 24.76
N PHE A 451 -10.15 -15.86 25.17
CA PHE A 451 -8.87 -15.87 25.86
C PHE A 451 -7.68 -16.03 24.93
N LEU A 452 -7.93 -16.35 23.65
CA LEU A 452 -6.88 -16.46 22.65
C LEU A 452 -6.44 -15.07 22.15
N PRO A 453 -5.23 -14.97 21.56
CA PRO A 453 -4.77 -13.71 20.94
C PRO A 453 -5.78 -13.13 19.97
N MET A 454 -6.48 -13.98 19.19
CA MET A 454 -7.44 -13.58 18.18
C MET A 454 -8.84 -14.15 18.48
N PRO A 455 -9.83 -13.32 18.86
CA PRO A 455 -11.19 -13.75 19.13
C PRO A 455 -11.93 -14.16 17.85
N LEU A 456 -12.91 -15.07 17.95
CA LEU A 456 -13.59 -15.67 16.80
C LEU A 456 -14.19 -14.63 15.85
N THR A 457 -14.86 -13.60 16.36
CA THR A 457 -15.44 -12.55 15.52
C THR A 457 -14.39 -11.79 14.71
N ALA A 458 -13.16 -11.64 15.21
CA ALA A 458 -12.10 -10.96 14.50
C ALA A 458 -11.67 -11.72 13.23
N TYR A 459 -11.66 -13.05 13.24
CA TYR A 459 -11.32 -13.87 12.04
C TYR A 459 -12.23 -13.59 10.85
N TYR A 460 -13.50 -13.28 11.11
CA TYR A 460 -14.48 -13.09 10.05
C TYR A 460 -14.78 -11.62 9.77
N SER A 461 -14.67 -10.75 10.78
CA SER A 461 -14.90 -9.31 10.59
C SER A 461 -13.71 -8.59 9.94
N MET A 462 -12.47 -9.10 10.07
CA MET A 462 -11.27 -8.46 9.53
C MET A 462 -11.38 -8.16 8.02
N ASN A 463 -12.09 -8.99 7.24
CA ASN A 463 -12.28 -8.76 5.80
C ASN A 463 -13.02 -7.46 5.47
N GLY A 464 -13.83 -6.94 6.40
CA GLY A 464 -14.53 -5.66 6.27
C GLY A 464 -13.72 -4.45 6.78
N TYR A 465 -12.54 -4.68 7.35
CA TYR A 465 -11.72 -3.67 8.03
C TYR A 465 -10.24 -3.70 7.61
N GLY A 466 -9.96 -4.01 6.33
CA GLY A 466 -8.60 -4.01 5.77
C GLY A 466 -7.82 -5.32 5.91
N GLY A 467 -8.52 -6.45 6.21
CA GLY A 467 -7.88 -7.77 6.26
C GLY A 467 -7.02 -7.97 7.51
N GLU A 468 -5.86 -8.61 7.36
CA GLU A 468 -4.98 -8.95 8.48
C GLU A 468 -4.42 -7.72 9.23
N THR A 469 -4.36 -6.56 8.59
CA THR A 469 -3.90 -5.31 9.23
C THR A 469 -4.86 -4.83 10.32
N ALA A 470 -6.17 -5.15 10.23
CA ALA A 470 -7.14 -4.85 11.28
C ALA A 470 -6.79 -5.51 12.62
N LEU A 471 -6.10 -6.65 12.60
CA LEU A 471 -5.70 -7.39 13.80
C LEU A 471 -4.65 -6.65 14.65
N GLN A 472 -3.92 -5.72 14.05
CA GLN A 472 -2.95 -4.87 14.76
C GLN A 472 -3.64 -3.72 15.49
N ASN A 473 -4.94 -3.50 15.25
CA ASN A 473 -5.70 -2.43 15.87
C ASN A 473 -6.23 -2.86 17.26
N PRO A 474 -5.74 -2.28 18.37
CA PRO A 474 -6.17 -2.66 19.71
C PRO A 474 -7.67 -2.45 19.96
N LEU A 475 -8.25 -1.39 19.37
CA LEU A 475 -9.68 -1.09 19.50
C LEU A 475 -10.53 -2.09 18.73
N PHE A 476 -10.12 -2.47 17.51
CA PHE A 476 -10.74 -3.53 16.73
C PHE A 476 -10.71 -4.86 17.50
N MET A 477 -9.56 -5.24 18.05
CA MET A 477 -9.39 -6.47 18.81
C MET A 477 -10.23 -6.47 20.09
N ARG A 478 -10.28 -5.34 20.81
CA ARG A 478 -11.10 -5.20 22.03
C ARG A 478 -12.58 -5.28 21.72
N THR A 479 -13.06 -4.59 20.69
CA THR A 479 -14.46 -4.65 20.23
C THR A 479 -14.87 -6.09 19.91
N ASN A 480 -14.05 -6.78 19.11
CA ASN A 480 -14.32 -8.16 18.74
C ASN A 480 -14.25 -9.12 19.93
N ARG A 481 -13.35 -8.90 20.90
CA ARG A 481 -13.29 -9.72 22.11
C ARG A 481 -14.55 -9.59 22.96
N ILE A 482 -15.07 -8.37 23.12
CA ILE A 482 -16.36 -8.14 23.83
C ILE A 482 -17.50 -8.84 23.11
N LEU A 483 -17.61 -8.68 21.78
CA LEU A 483 -18.65 -9.32 21.00
C LEU A 483 -18.56 -10.85 21.05
N THR A 484 -17.35 -11.41 20.91
CA THR A 484 -17.13 -12.86 21.06
C THR A 484 -17.56 -13.35 22.43
N ALA A 485 -17.28 -12.61 23.50
CA ALA A 485 -17.71 -12.93 24.85
C ALA A 485 -19.26 -12.90 24.98
N CYS A 486 -19.93 -11.89 24.43
CA CYS A 486 -21.40 -11.83 24.44
C CYS A 486 -22.03 -13.05 23.75
N TRP A 487 -21.52 -13.44 22.58
CA TRP A 487 -21.97 -14.61 21.85
C TRP A 487 -21.66 -15.91 22.61
N ALA A 488 -20.48 -16.03 23.22
CA ALA A 488 -20.11 -17.17 24.05
C ALA A 488 -21.06 -17.34 25.24
N VAL A 489 -21.36 -16.26 25.96
CA VAL A 489 -22.29 -16.29 27.11
C VAL A 489 -23.67 -16.75 26.67
N LEU A 490 -24.22 -16.21 25.58
CA LEU A 490 -25.48 -16.64 25.04
C LEU A 490 -25.53 -18.16 24.82
N TYR A 491 -24.54 -18.68 24.04
CA TYR A 491 -24.54 -20.09 23.65
C TYR A 491 -24.12 -21.05 24.78
N LEU A 492 -23.40 -20.59 25.80
CA LEU A 492 -23.14 -21.37 27.03
C LEU A 492 -24.36 -21.45 27.96
N LEU A 493 -25.22 -20.45 27.92
CA LEU A 493 -26.50 -20.46 28.70
C LEU A 493 -27.64 -21.16 27.95
N THR A 494 -27.64 -21.17 26.62
CA THR A 494 -28.69 -21.80 25.80
C THR A 494 -28.95 -23.26 26.16
N PRO A 495 -27.96 -24.12 26.48
CA PRO A 495 -28.21 -25.49 26.90
C PRO A 495 -29.07 -25.61 28.12
N VAL A 496 -28.96 -24.67 29.09
CA VAL A 496 -29.67 -24.73 30.39
C VAL A 496 -31.19 -24.65 30.18
N TRP A 497 -31.66 -23.60 29.49
CA TRP A 497 -33.09 -23.49 29.24
C TRP A 497 -33.60 -24.47 28.18
N THR A 498 -32.75 -24.82 27.19
CA THR A 498 -33.12 -25.81 26.18
C THR A 498 -33.38 -27.16 26.84
N TRP A 499 -32.49 -27.62 27.71
CA TRP A 499 -32.66 -28.88 28.44
C TRP A 499 -33.88 -28.86 29.34
N TYR A 500 -34.11 -27.74 30.08
CA TYR A 500 -35.29 -27.57 30.93
C TYR A 500 -36.61 -27.59 30.13
N LEU A 501 -36.70 -26.78 29.05
CA LEU A 501 -37.91 -26.66 28.23
C LEU A 501 -38.26 -27.98 27.52
N LEU A 502 -37.28 -28.76 27.07
CA LEU A 502 -37.54 -30.06 26.43
C LEU A 502 -38.24 -31.07 27.36
N GLN A 503 -38.14 -30.89 28.68
CA GLN A 503 -38.82 -31.73 29.68
C GLN A 503 -40.17 -31.22 30.10
N THR A 504 -40.62 -30.10 29.57
CA THR A 504 -41.90 -29.46 29.94
C THR A 504 -42.95 -29.52 28.82
N PRO A 505 -44.24 -29.36 29.09
CA PRO A 505 -45.30 -29.29 28.08
C PRO A 505 -45.13 -28.12 27.08
N VAL A 506 -44.27 -27.13 27.40
CA VAL A 506 -44.05 -25.97 26.57
C VAL A 506 -42.79 -26.11 25.69
N SER A 507 -42.35 -27.34 25.39
CA SER A 507 -41.18 -27.65 24.59
C SER A 507 -41.18 -27.00 23.19
N TYR A 508 -42.34 -26.66 22.63
CA TYR A 508 -42.51 -25.94 21.37
C TYR A 508 -41.91 -24.51 21.40
N LEU A 509 -41.76 -23.91 22.60
CA LEU A 509 -41.12 -22.58 22.75
C LEU A 509 -39.61 -22.63 22.60
N THR A 510 -38.99 -23.79 22.69
CA THR A 510 -37.52 -23.95 22.60
C THR A 510 -36.99 -23.40 21.28
N GLY A 511 -37.59 -23.75 20.15
CA GLY A 511 -37.19 -23.26 18.83
C GLY A 511 -37.35 -21.75 18.69
N ALA A 512 -38.43 -21.18 19.20
CA ALA A 512 -38.67 -19.74 19.17
C ALA A 512 -37.64 -18.98 20.01
N LEU A 513 -37.36 -19.43 21.23
CA LEU A 513 -36.39 -18.78 22.13
C LEU A 513 -34.96 -18.84 21.56
N ASN A 514 -34.57 -20.03 21.07
CA ASN A 514 -33.25 -20.26 20.50
C ASN A 514 -33.04 -19.55 19.16
N SER A 515 -34.10 -19.02 18.52
CA SER A 515 -34.01 -18.20 17.30
C SER A 515 -34.03 -16.71 17.61
N VAL A 516 -34.93 -16.27 18.52
CA VAL A 516 -35.12 -14.84 18.83
C VAL A 516 -33.90 -14.24 19.54
N LEU A 517 -33.34 -14.95 20.53
CA LEU A 517 -32.20 -14.42 21.29
C LEU A 517 -30.94 -14.19 20.42
N PRO A 518 -30.53 -15.11 19.52
CA PRO A 518 -29.45 -14.84 18.59
C PRO A 518 -29.74 -13.69 17.60
N MET A 519 -31.00 -13.53 17.14
CA MET A 519 -31.38 -12.38 16.31
C MET A 519 -31.20 -11.05 17.04
N LEU A 520 -31.64 -10.97 18.30
CA LEU A 520 -31.47 -9.77 19.11
C LEU A 520 -30.00 -9.47 19.37
N LEU A 521 -29.20 -10.49 19.65
CA LEU A 521 -27.74 -10.33 19.82
C LEU A 521 -27.04 -9.95 18.49
N GLY A 522 -27.55 -10.44 17.36
CA GLY A 522 -27.07 -10.02 16.02
C GLY A 522 -27.32 -8.54 15.76
N ALA A 523 -28.52 -8.05 16.06
CA ALA A 523 -28.88 -6.63 16.00
C ALA A 523 -28.01 -5.79 16.95
N PHE A 524 -27.81 -6.25 18.18
CA PHE A 524 -26.90 -5.64 19.14
C PHE A 524 -25.45 -5.60 18.59
N THR A 525 -24.98 -6.69 18.00
CA THR A 525 -23.64 -6.76 17.40
C THR A 525 -23.44 -5.69 16.33
N ALA A 526 -24.40 -5.55 15.40
CA ALA A 526 -24.36 -4.56 14.34
C ALA A 526 -24.36 -3.11 14.86
N TRP A 527 -25.13 -2.86 15.93
CA TRP A 527 -25.14 -1.56 16.62
C TRP A 527 -23.85 -1.33 17.40
N PHE A 528 -23.39 -2.30 18.19
CA PHE A 528 -22.22 -2.19 19.08
C PHE A 528 -20.92 -1.97 18.31
N GLN A 529 -20.74 -2.60 17.16
CA GLN A 529 -19.58 -2.41 16.29
C GLN A 529 -19.41 -0.96 15.83
N ARG A 530 -20.50 -0.19 15.77
CA ARG A 530 -20.47 1.24 15.40
C ARG A 530 -20.39 2.12 16.64
N TRP A 531 -21.17 1.80 17.65
CA TRP A 531 -21.32 2.62 18.86
C TRP A 531 -20.09 2.57 19.78
N TYR A 532 -19.55 1.37 20.07
CA TYR A 532 -18.47 1.21 21.04
C TYR A 532 -17.17 1.90 20.63
N PRO A 533 -16.64 1.79 19.40
CA PRO A 533 -15.46 2.51 18.99
C PRO A 533 -15.62 4.04 19.07
N ALA A 534 -16.80 4.56 18.67
CA ALA A 534 -17.10 5.98 18.75
C ALA A 534 -17.14 6.51 20.20
N HIS A 535 -17.75 5.73 21.11
CA HIS A 535 -17.85 6.11 22.54
C HIS A 535 -16.54 5.94 23.29
N TYR A 536 -15.77 4.89 23.00
CA TYR A 536 -14.47 4.68 23.62
C TYR A 536 -13.49 5.80 23.25
N ALA A 537 -13.56 6.29 22.02
CA ALA A 537 -12.80 7.46 21.58
C ALA A 537 -13.26 8.76 22.28
N ALA A 538 -14.54 8.83 22.72
CA ALA A 538 -15.10 10.02 23.38
C ALA A 538 -14.97 10.01 24.92
N SER A 539 -14.83 8.84 25.56
CA SER A 539 -14.98 8.69 27.02
C SER A 539 -13.68 8.70 27.84
N LYS A 540 -12.52 8.71 27.21
CA LYS A 540 -11.23 8.95 27.90
C LYS A 540 -10.89 10.44 27.84
N LYS A 541 -11.62 11.23 28.61
CA LYS A 541 -11.23 12.59 29.01
C LYS A 541 -10.40 12.54 30.26
#